data_7b91c5a77cb63fc5f10174c3cdc46f55
#
_entry.id   7b91c5a77cb63fc5f10174c3cdc46f55
#
_cell.length_a   1.000
_cell.length_b   1.000
_cell.length_c   1.000
_cell.angle_alpha   90.00
_cell.angle_beta   90.00
_cell.angle_gamma   90.00
#
_symmetry.space_group_name_H-M   'P 1'
#
loop_
_entity.id
_entity.type
_entity.pdbx_description
1 polymer ?
#
loop_
_entity_poly.entity_id
_entity_poly.type
_entity_poly.pdbx_seq_one_letter_code
_entity_poly.pdbx_strand_id
1 'polypeptide(L)'
;PYREYLREEIIGRVDQELLPPSPRLRKVYDREHWVGYEVVLDVWPDVFAWGVLAVPKDVESGEERPTVIVQNGHAGTPSTSVRADSYNNILPRLAERGFVVFAPHNPYQFNIRQATPLKASVFSVIIPQYHQIVNWLQTREHVDPDRIGYYGKSWGGRTAMRVPVFVDELQLAICSANFFQWPREAMTVNYGTTYLRTSSIGVYEFNAGPTLGHAEMVMLQAPKPFMVESGYTDGVAVHEWTAYEFAKVQRVYDILGVGDRVELGFHIGGHEVHADTVFPFLHEHLNWPVPATD
;
A
#
# COMPACT_ATOMS: atom_id res chain seq x y z
N PRO A 1 -17.93 -9.59 10.94
CA PRO A 1 -17.45 -9.56 12.33
C PRO A 1 -15.95 -9.27 12.44
N TYR A 2 -15.07 -9.98 11.65
CA TYR A 2 -13.62 -9.81 11.79
C TYR A 2 -13.08 -8.48 11.21
N ARG A 3 -13.66 -7.94 10.12
CA ARG A 3 -13.33 -6.59 9.63
C ARG A 3 -13.66 -5.52 10.68
N GLU A 4 -14.81 -5.67 11.36
CA GLU A 4 -15.21 -4.78 12.43
C GLU A 4 -14.26 -4.87 13.62
N TYR A 5 -13.90 -6.10 14.03
CA TYR A 5 -12.92 -6.32 15.08
C TYR A 5 -11.57 -5.67 14.77
N LEU A 6 -11.06 -5.83 13.52
CA LEU A 6 -9.84 -5.17 13.09
C LEU A 6 -9.96 -3.64 13.21
N ARG A 7 -11.11 -3.07 12.82
CA ARG A 7 -11.34 -1.63 12.83
C ARG A 7 -11.46 -1.06 14.23
N GLU A 8 -12.26 -1.69 15.10
CA GLU A 8 -12.61 -1.15 16.42
C GLU A 8 -11.56 -1.47 17.48
N GLU A 9 -11.02 -2.70 17.48
CA GLU A 9 -10.18 -3.17 18.57
C GLU A 9 -8.67 -3.07 18.26
N ILE A 10 -8.26 -3.18 17.00
CA ILE A 10 -6.84 -3.19 16.64
C ILE A 10 -6.41 -1.84 16.10
N ILE A 11 -7.10 -1.33 15.09
CA ILE A 11 -6.75 -0.06 14.44
C ILE A 11 -7.23 1.14 15.27
N GLY A 12 -8.44 1.07 15.77
CA GLY A 12 -9.14 2.17 16.40
C GLY A 12 -9.88 3.05 15.37
N ARG A 13 -11.18 3.21 15.62
CA ARG A 13 -12.06 4.01 14.78
C ARG A 13 -12.11 5.45 15.27
N VAL A 14 -12.08 6.38 14.34
CA VAL A 14 -12.42 7.79 14.58
C VAL A 14 -13.68 8.09 13.79
N ASP A 15 -14.75 8.42 14.51
CA ASP A 15 -16.04 8.78 13.92
C ASP A 15 -16.07 10.27 13.60
N GLN A 16 -15.47 10.62 12.49
CA GLN A 16 -15.49 11.98 11.95
C GLN A 16 -15.75 11.91 10.45
N GLU A 17 -16.71 12.70 9.99
CA GLU A 17 -17.03 12.81 8.57
C GLU A 17 -15.88 13.47 7.79
N LEU A 18 -15.67 13.00 6.57
CA LEU A 18 -14.70 13.58 5.66
C LEU A 18 -15.19 14.97 5.20
N LEU A 19 -14.28 15.92 5.18
CA LEU A 19 -14.53 17.21 4.53
C LEU A 19 -14.60 17.05 3.00
N PRO A 20 -15.19 18.01 2.27
CA PRO A 20 -14.95 18.12 0.83
C PRO A 20 -13.45 18.15 0.56
N PRO A 21 -12.93 17.44 -0.46
CA PRO A 21 -11.50 17.28 -0.68
C PRO A 21 -10.74 18.58 -0.98
N SER A 22 -11.41 19.62 -1.46
CA SER A 22 -10.85 20.96 -1.75
C SER A 22 -9.44 20.89 -2.38
N PRO A 23 -9.29 20.26 -3.55
CA PRO A 23 -7.98 19.87 -4.09
C PRO A 23 -7.12 21.11 -4.43
N ARG A 24 -5.88 21.11 -3.97
CA ARG A 24 -4.85 22.07 -4.35
C ARG A 24 -3.77 21.35 -5.14
N LEU A 25 -3.54 21.79 -6.38
CA LEU A 25 -2.60 21.15 -7.30
C LEU A 25 -1.50 22.12 -7.71
N ARG A 26 -0.26 21.59 -7.78
CA ARG A 26 0.90 22.32 -8.29
C ARG A 26 1.74 21.40 -9.17
N LYS A 27 1.99 21.78 -10.43
CA LYS A 27 2.89 21.03 -11.31
C LYS A 27 4.31 21.06 -10.72
N VAL A 28 4.90 19.88 -10.51
CA VAL A 28 6.24 19.71 -9.92
C VAL A 28 7.18 18.88 -10.79
N TYR A 29 6.65 18.09 -11.72
CA TYR A 29 7.42 17.33 -12.70
C TYR A 29 6.90 17.57 -14.10
N ASP A 30 7.83 17.67 -15.04
CA ASP A 30 7.58 17.63 -16.48
C ASP A 30 8.65 16.72 -17.10
N ARG A 31 8.28 15.49 -17.39
CA ARG A 31 9.15 14.45 -17.94
C ARG A 31 8.76 14.16 -19.37
N GLU A 32 9.57 13.41 -20.09
CA GLU A 32 9.32 13.06 -21.48
C GLU A 32 7.95 12.40 -21.66
N HIS A 33 7.62 11.38 -20.86
CA HIS A 33 6.43 10.55 -21.01
C HIS A 33 5.31 10.85 -20.01
N TRP A 34 5.55 11.66 -18.97
CA TRP A 34 4.54 11.95 -17.96
C TRP A 34 4.69 13.35 -17.35
N VAL A 35 3.61 13.85 -16.79
CA VAL A 35 3.58 15.09 -16.01
C VAL A 35 3.16 14.77 -14.57
N GLY A 36 3.79 15.44 -13.59
CA GLY A 36 3.50 15.22 -12.16
C GLY A 36 3.00 16.47 -11.46
N TYR A 37 1.97 16.28 -10.65
CA TYR A 37 1.35 17.31 -9.84
C TYR A 37 1.42 16.96 -8.36
N GLU A 38 1.94 17.87 -7.55
CA GLU A 38 1.75 17.80 -6.12
C GLU A 38 0.28 18.12 -5.81
N VAL A 39 -0.31 17.30 -4.94
CA VAL A 39 -1.74 17.35 -4.60
C VAL A 39 -1.90 17.38 -3.10
N VAL A 40 -2.75 18.28 -2.61
CA VAL A 40 -3.19 18.32 -1.21
C VAL A 40 -4.71 18.27 -1.18
N LEU A 41 -5.26 17.38 -0.35
CA LEU A 41 -6.70 17.19 -0.15
C LEU A 41 -7.04 17.37 1.33
N ASP A 42 -8.10 18.09 1.65
CA ASP A 42 -8.60 18.17 3.01
C ASP A 42 -9.26 16.84 3.40
N VAL A 43 -8.99 16.35 4.59
CA VAL A 43 -9.56 15.11 5.15
C VAL A 43 -10.45 15.45 6.33
N TRP A 44 -9.87 16.09 7.34
CA TRP A 44 -10.52 16.66 8.53
C TRP A 44 -9.98 18.07 8.77
N PRO A 45 -10.52 18.87 9.71
CA PRO A 45 -10.05 20.24 9.92
C PRO A 45 -8.53 20.38 10.07
N ASP A 46 -7.89 19.44 10.75
CA ASP A 46 -6.44 19.45 11.02
C ASP A 46 -5.68 18.29 10.35
N VAL A 47 -6.34 17.59 9.44
CA VAL A 47 -5.76 16.43 8.73
C VAL A 47 -5.97 16.60 7.22
N PHE A 48 -4.89 16.46 6.47
CA PHE A 48 -4.91 16.48 5.01
C PHE A 48 -4.24 15.22 4.45
N ALA A 49 -4.56 14.88 3.22
CA ALA A 49 -3.80 13.94 2.40
C ALA A 49 -2.91 14.75 1.44
N TRP A 50 -1.66 14.28 1.29
CA TRP A 50 -0.67 14.91 0.41
C TRP A 50 -0.02 13.83 -0.44
N GLY A 51 0.21 14.13 -1.72
CA GLY A 51 0.83 13.19 -2.64
C GLY A 51 1.31 13.82 -3.93
N VAL A 52 1.84 12.98 -4.81
CA VAL A 52 2.17 13.32 -6.20
C VAL A 52 1.32 12.47 -7.13
N LEU A 53 0.53 13.12 -7.98
CA LEU A 53 -0.19 12.51 -9.09
C LEU A 53 0.69 12.59 -10.33
N ALA A 54 1.00 11.46 -10.95
CA ALA A 54 1.65 11.38 -12.25
C ALA A 54 0.65 10.90 -13.31
N VAL A 55 0.54 11.66 -14.39
CA VAL A 55 -0.34 11.38 -15.52
C VAL A 55 0.50 11.17 -16.77
N PRO A 56 0.37 10.03 -17.48
CA PRO A 56 1.02 9.84 -18.76
C PRO A 56 0.63 10.92 -19.77
N LYS A 57 1.56 11.36 -20.62
CA LYS A 57 1.31 12.42 -21.60
C LYS A 57 0.56 11.95 -22.85
N ASP A 58 0.53 10.65 -23.06
CA ASP A 58 -0.14 10.00 -24.20
C ASP A 58 -1.61 9.66 -23.90
N VAL A 59 -2.13 10.06 -22.75
CA VAL A 59 -3.56 9.91 -22.43
C VAL A 59 -4.38 10.79 -23.36
N GLU A 60 -5.32 10.20 -24.09
CA GLU A 60 -6.23 10.93 -24.99
C GLU A 60 -7.40 11.55 -24.19
N SER A 61 -8.01 12.58 -24.75
CA SER A 61 -9.18 13.22 -24.13
C SER A 61 -10.35 12.24 -24.03
N GLY A 62 -10.86 12.06 -22.81
CA GLY A 62 -11.93 11.09 -22.52
C GLY A 62 -11.46 9.63 -22.37
N GLU A 63 -10.14 9.38 -22.42
CA GLU A 63 -9.57 8.08 -22.10
C GLU A 63 -9.42 7.93 -20.58
N GLU A 64 -9.96 6.83 -20.04
CA GLU A 64 -9.79 6.45 -18.64
C GLU A 64 -8.77 5.31 -18.53
N ARG A 65 -7.80 5.46 -17.62
CA ARG A 65 -6.72 4.50 -17.39
C ARG A 65 -6.72 3.95 -15.97
N PRO A 66 -6.28 2.71 -15.77
CA PRO A 66 -6.11 2.18 -14.42
C PRO A 66 -5.10 3.02 -13.64
N THR A 67 -5.34 3.12 -12.35
CA THR A 67 -4.50 3.91 -11.45
C THR A 67 -3.80 3.00 -10.44
N VAL A 68 -2.52 3.26 -10.18
CA VAL A 68 -1.77 2.58 -9.13
C VAL A 68 -1.38 3.58 -8.03
N ILE A 69 -1.85 3.35 -6.82
CA ILE A 69 -1.39 4.11 -5.65
C ILE A 69 -0.08 3.48 -5.16
N VAL A 70 1.01 4.26 -5.16
CA VAL A 70 2.36 3.80 -4.80
C VAL A 70 2.78 4.38 -3.46
N GLN A 71 2.73 3.58 -2.41
CA GLN A 71 3.06 4.01 -1.06
C GLN A 71 4.52 3.73 -0.68
N ASN A 72 5.20 4.76 -0.26
CA ASN A 72 6.57 4.67 0.23
C ASN A 72 6.67 3.98 1.59
N GLY A 73 7.88 3.53 1.90
CA GLY A 73 8.26 3.00 3.21
C GLY A 73 8.46 4.08 4.26
N HIS A 74 9.03 3.65 5.37
CA HIS A 74 9.38 4.47 6.50
C HIS A 74 10.22 5.70 6.10
N ALA A 75 9.89 6.87 6.61
CA ALA A 75 10.52 8.15 6.29
C ALA A 75 10.48 8.56 4.80
N GLY A 76 9.78 7.82 3.94
CA GLY A 76 9.62 8.19 2.54
C GLY A 76 8.63 9.36 2.37
N THR A 77 8.87 10.14 1.33
CA THR A 77 7.95 11.18 0.86
C THR A 77 7.45 10.80 -0.53
N PRO A 78 6.41 11.44 -1.08
CA PRO A 78 5.94 11.15 -2.44
C PRO A 78 7.04 11.16 -3.49
N SER A 79 8.03 12.07 -3.35
CA SER A 79 9.19 12.14 -4.26
C SER A 79 10.16 10.96 -4.16
N THR A 80 10.06 10.13 -3.12
CA THR A 80 10.93 8.96 -2.96
C THR A 80 10.66 7.90 -4.04
N SER A 81 9.41 7.75 -4.47
CA SER A 81 9.02 6.79 -5.53
C SER A 81 9.55 7.16 -6.93
N VAL A 82 10.10 8.38 -7.08
CA VAL A 82 10.74 8.86 -8.33
C VAL A 82 12.23 8.57 -8.36
N ARG A 83 12.82 8.02 -7.27
CA ARG A 83 14.26 7.78 -7.16
C ARG A 83 14.65 6.40 -7.68
N ALA A 84 15.89 6.33 -8.23
CA ALA A 84 16.50 5.08 -8.69
C ALA A 84 17.15 4.21 -7.60
N ASP A 85 17.05 4.63 -6.33
CA ASP A 85 17.57 3.89 -5.18
C ASP A 85 16.73 2.63 -4.87
N SER A 86 16.56 2.30 -3.61
CA SER A 86 15.74 1.17 -3.16
C SER A 86 14.25 1.20 -3.59
N TYR A 87 13.82 2.25 -4.29
CA TYR A 87 12.48 2.38 -4.88
C TYR A 87 12.45 2.11 -6.39
N ASN A 88 13.60 1.95 -7.03
CA ASN A 88 13.75 1.53 -8.42
C ASN A 88 12.87 2.33 -9.42
N ASN A 89 12.74 3.64 -9.21
CA ASN A 89 11.91 4.52 -10.04
C ASN A 89 10.48 4.01 -10.26
N ILE A 90 9.86 3.39 -9.27
CA ILE A 90 8.57 2.69 -9.45
C ILE A 90 7.48 3.61 -10.03
N LEU A 91 7.41 4.88 -9.60
CA LEU A 91 6.40 5.82 -10.12
C LEU A 91 6.62 6.12 -11.61
N PRO A 92 7.83 6.58 -12.08
CA PRO A 92 8.09 6.74 -13.50
C PRO A 92 7.83 5.49 -14.33
N ARG A 93 8.32 4.34 -13.88
CA ARG A 93 8.16 3.06 -14.58
C ARG A 93 6.70 2.65 -14.78
N LEU A 94 5.84 2.93 -13.81
CA LEU A 94 4.40 2.69 -13.94
C LEU A 94 3.75 3.70 -14.90
N ALA A 95 4.11 4.99 -14.79
CA ALA A 95 3.57 6.02 -15.68
C ALA A 95 3.98 5.77 -17.15
N GLU A 96 5.21 5.31 -17.39
CA GLU A 96 5.71 4.91 -18.72
C GLU A 96 5.01 3.67 -19.27
N ARG A 97 4.39 2.85 -18.41
CA ARG A 97 3.53 1.73 -18.80
C ARG A 97 2.06 2.13 -19.00
N GLY A 98 1.77 3.42 -18.94
CA GLY A 98 0.45 3.98 -19.20
C GLY A 98 -0.49 4.03 -17.99
N PHE A 99 -0.05 3.66 -16.79
CA PHE A 99 -0.84 3.83 -15.58
C PHE A 99 -0.87 5.29 -15.14
N VAL A 100 -2.01 5.76 -14.66
CA VAL A 100 -2.03 6.93 -13.78
C VAL A 100 -1.46 6.48 -12.43
N VAL A 101 -0.58 7.29 -11.81
CA VAL A 101 0.08 6.91 -10.58
C VAL A 101 -0.12 7.98 -9.51
N PHE A 102 -0.54 7.57 -8.32
CA PHE A 102 -0.61 8.48 -7.18
C PHE A 102 0.32 8.00 -6.07
N ALA A 103 1.28 8.83 -5.69
CA ALA A 103 2.20 8.54 -4.59
C ALA A 103 1.85 9.38 -3.37
N PRO A 104 1.08 8.85 -2.39
CA PRO A 104 0.73 9.57 -1.17
C PRO A 104 1.89 9.64 -0.18
N HIS A 105 1.81 10.61 0.72
CA HIS A 105 2.57 10.62 1.96
C HIS A 105 1.74 10.00 3.08
N ASN A 106 2.27 8.96 3.71
CA ASN A 106 1.66 8.41 4.92
C ASN A 106 2.40 8.90 6.18
N PRO A 107 1.68 9.36 7.19
CA PRO A 107 2.26 9.52 8.50
C PRO A 107 2.71 8.14 9.01
N TYR A 108 3.95 8.04 9.48
CA TYR A 108 4.47 6.81 10.07
C TYR A 108 4.98 7.00 11.48
N GLN A 109 5.35 8.22 11.83
CA GLN A 109 5.67 8.62 13.20
C GLN A 109 4.44 9.27 13.81
N PHE A 110 3.78 8.52 14.66
CA PHE A 110 2.66 8.99 15.45
C PHE A 110 3.04 8.86 16.92
N ASN A 111 2.73 9.83 17.74
CA ASN A 111 2.96 9.70 19.18
C ASN A 111 1.93 8.73 19.76
N ILE A 112 2.19 7.46 19.60
CA ILE A 112 1.34 6.34 20.03
C ILE A 112 0.98 6.43 21.52
N ARG A 113 1.86 6.97 22.35
CA ARG A 113 1.55 7.17 23.78
C ARG A 113 0.38 8.12 24.00
N GLN A 114 0.15 9.05 23.09
CA GLN A 114 -1.02 9.95 23.12
C GLN A 114 -2.25 9.32 22.46
N ALA A 115 -2.07 8.43 21.50
CA ALA A 115 -3.16 7.76 20.79
C ALA A 115 -3.73 6.55 21.57
N THR A 116 -2.91 5.85 22.35
CA THR A 116 -3.33 4.67 23.11
C THR A 116 -4.52 4.92 24.04
N PRO A 117 -4.58 6.03 24.81
CA PRO A 117 -5.77 6.33 25.62
C PRO A 117 -7.04 6.55 24.82
N LEU A 118 -6.91 6.91 23.52
CA LEU A 118 -8.03 7.10 22.60
C LEU A 118 -8.41 5.83 21.85
N LYS A 119 -7.76 4.70 22.13
CA LYS A 119 -7.88 3.45 21.35
C LYS A 119 -7.65 3.68 19.85
N ALA A 120 -6.70 4.52 19.49
CA ALA A 120 -6.37 4.87 18.13
C ALA A 120 -4.95 4.42 17.77
N SER A 121 -4.72 4.15 16.51
CA SER A 121 -3.41 3.92 15.91
C SER A 121 -3.17 4.94 14.78
N VAL A 122 -1.98 4.91 14.19
CA VAL A 122 -1.72 5.74 13.01
C VAL A 122 -2.67 5.40 11.85
N PHE A 123 -3.14 4.16 11.75
CA PHE A 123 -4.10 3.73 10.73
C PHE A 123 -5.49 4.31 10.93
N SER A 124 -5.84 4.78 12.14
CA SER A 124 -7.07 5.55 12.37
C SER A 124 -7.10 6.87 11.57
N VAL A 125 -5.93 7.38 11.18
CA VAL A 125 -5.77 8.57 10.32
C VAL A 125 -5.48 8.19 8.87
N ILE A 126 -4.68 7.16 8.64
CA ILE A 126 -4.30 6.72 7.29
C ILE A 126 -5.53 6.26 6.48
N ILE A 127 -6.42 5.47 7.09
CA ILE A 127 -7.60 4.96 6.38
C ILE A 127 -8.51 6.08 5.85
N PRO A 128 -8.90 7.09 6.64
CA PRO A 128 -9.63 8.26 6.13
C PRO A 128 -8.88 9.04 5.05
N GLN A 129 -7.55 9.17 5.15
CA GLN A 129 -6.76 9.78 4.08
C GLN A 129 -6.90 9.00 2.76
N TYR A 130 -6.89 7.67 2.81
CA TYR A 130 -7.07 6.83 1.61
C TYR A 130 -8.50 6.89 1.07
N HIS A 131 -9.52 6.91 1.91
CA HIS A 131 -10.88 7.17 1.45
C HIS A 131 -10.95 8.49 0.68
N GLN A 132 -10.35 9.55 1.21
CA GLN A 132 -10.36 10.85 0.55
C GLN A 132 -9.57 10.86 -0.76
N ILE A 133 -8.40 10.19 -0.79
CA ILE A 133 -7.58 10.05 -2.00
C ILE A 133 -8.37 9.32 -3.09
N VAL A 134 -8.97 8.17 -2.77
CA VAL A 134 -9.70 7.35 -3.73
C VAL A 134 -10.96 8.07 -4.21
N ASN A 135 -11.74 8.67 -3.30
CA ASN A 135 -12.89 9.48 -3.66
C ASN A 135 -12.53 10.60 -4.64
N TRP A 136 -11.40 11.26 -4.43
CA TRP A 136 -10.92 12.29 -5.33
C TRP A 136 -10.41 11.74 -6.66
N LEU A 137 -9.63 10.66 -6.65
CA LEU A 137 -9.12 10.01 -7.86
C LEU A 137 -10.26 9.59 -8.79
N GLN A 138 -11.31 8.99 -8.26
CA GLN A 138 -12.48 8.55 -9.03
C GLN A 138 -13.23 9.71 -9.73
N THR A 139 -12.97 10.96 -9.35
CA THR A 139 -13.53 12.14 -10.04
C THR A 139 -12.60 12.72 -11.12
N ARG A 140 -11.46 12.10 -11.40
CA ARG A 140 -10.50 12.60 -12.40
C ARG A 140 -10.82 12.06 -13.79
N GLU A 141 -10.74 12.91 -14.79
CA GLU A 141 -11.07 12.63 -16.18
C GLU A 141 -10.32 11.40 -16.74
N HIS A 142 -9.07 11.19 -16.30
CA HIS A 142 -8.19 10.13 -16.83
C HIS A 142 -8.08 8.93 -15.91
N VAL A 143 -8.91 8.81 -14.89
CA VAL A 143 -8.88 7.70 -13.93
C VAL A 143 -10.10 6.81 -14.15
N ASP A 144 -9.86 5.54 -14.42
CA ASP A 144 -10.91 4.53 -14.38
C ASP A 144 -11.27 4.23 -12.90
N PRO A 145 -12.48 4.57 -12.46
CA PRO A 145 -12.87 4.46 -11.06
C PRO A 145 -12.94 3.01 -10.56
N ASP A 146 -13.06 2.04 -11.47
CA ASP A 146 -13.19 0.61 -11.17
C ASP A 146 -11.84 -0.14 -11.26
N ARG A 147 -10.75 0.55 -11.64
CA ARG A 147 -9.41 -0.04 -11.81
C ARG A 147 -8.34 0.70 -11.03
N ILE A 148 -8.51 0.80 -9.70
CA ILE A 148 -7.54 1.41 -8.80
C ILE A 148 -6.82 0.32 -8.00
N GLY A 149 -5.51 0.15 -8.23
CA GLY A 149 -4.65 -0.78 -7.50
C GLY A 149 -3.79 -0.09 -6.46
N TYR A 150 -3.28 -0.89 -5.53
CA TYR A 150 -2.38 -0.43 -4.48
C TYR A 150 -1.06 -1.21 -4.51
N TYR A 151 0.07 -0.49 -4.47
CA TYR A 151 1.41 -1.03 -4.28
C TYR A 151 2.09 -0.32 -3.10
N GLY A 152 2.63 -1.06 -2.15
CA GLY A 152 3.32 -0.47 -1.03
C GLY A 152 4.59 -1.18 -0.62
N LYS A 153 5.70 -0.41 -0.47
CA LYS A 153 6.97 -0.93 0.03
C LYS A 153 7.11 -0.70 1.54
N SER A 154 7.58 -1.72 2.28
CA SER A 154 7.95 -1.61 3.68
C SER A 154 6.76 -1.09 4.53
N TRP A 155 6.81 0.13 5.06
CA TRP A 155 5.66 0.74 5.72
C TRP A 155 4.42 0.81 4.82
N GLY A 156 4.62 1.06 3.52
CA GLY A 156 3.57 0.95 2.51
C GLY A 156 3.05 -0.48 2.37
N GLY A 157 3.93 -1.49 2.48
CA GLY A 157 3.53 -2.91 2.53
C GLY A 157 2.67 -3.23 3.75
N ARG A 158 2.98 -2.63 4.91
CA ARG A 158 2.12 -2.72 6.10
C ARG A 158 0.73 -2.11 5.84
N THR A 159 0.69 -1.01 5.12
CA THR A 159 -0.56 -0.36 4.70
C THR A 159 -1.37 -1.23 3.73
N ALA A 160 -0.71 -1.99 2.82
CA ALA A 160 -1.35 -2.92 1.89
C ALA A 160 -2.20 -4.01 2.56
N MET A 161 -1.87 -4.36 3.79
CA MET A 161 -2.61 -5.38 4.55
C MET A 161 -3.79 -4.79 5.34
N ARG A 162 -3.90 -3.48 5.46
CA ARG A 162 -4.90 -2.80 6.33
C ARG A 162 -5.87 -1.95 5.56
N VAL A 163 -5.37 -1.04 4.75
CA VAL A 163 -6.21 -0.06 4.04
C VAL A 163 -7.19 -0.73 3.08
N PRO A 164 -6.79 -1.69 2.21
CA PRO A 164 -7.72 -2.31 1.26
C PRO A 164 -8.80 -3.18 1.91
N VAL A 165 -8.67 -3.46 3.23
CA VAL A 165 -9.73 -4.09 4.02
C VAL A 165 -10.92 -3.15 4.18
N PHE A 166 -10.71 -1.84 4.18
CA PHE A 166 -11.73 -0.82 4.48
C PHE A 166 -12.04 0.10 3.29
N VAL A 167 -11.14 0.19 2.31
CA VAL A 167 -11.31 0.95 1.07
C VAL A 167 -11.66 -0.04 -0.02
N ASP A 168 -12.95 -0.27 -0.21
CA ASP A 168 -13.45 -1.34 -1.10
C ASP A 168 -13.18 -1.05 -2.58
N GLU A 169 -12.96 0.21 -2.93
CA GLU A 169 -12.62 0.69 -4.28
C GLU A 169 -11.21 0.29 -4.74
N LEU A 170 -10.33 -0.08 -3.82
CA LEU A 170 -9.04 -0.67 -4.17
C LEU A 170 -9.25 -2.11 -4.65
N GLN A 171 -8.96 -2.37 -5.93
CA GLN A 171 -9.26 -3.64 -6.59
C GLN A 171 -8.21 -4.73 -6.31
N LEU A 172 -6.97 -4.34 -6.06
CA LEU A 172 -5.87 -5.23 -5.69
C LEU A 172 -4.93 -4.57 -4.71
N ALA A 173 -4.10 -5.37 -4.04
CA ALA A 173 -3.03 -4.85 -3.19
C ALA A 173 -1.73 -5.65 -3.35
N ILE A 174 -0.61 -4.94 -3.37
CA ILE A 174 0.73 -5.53 -3.41
C ILE A 174 1.51 -5.07 -2.19
N CYS A 175 1.99 -6.03 -1.42
CA CYS A 175 2.83 -5.83 -0.23
C CYS A 175 4.28 -6.14 -0.58
N SER A 176 5.11 -5.12 -0.76
CA SER A 176 6.54 -5.26 -0.98
C SER A 176 7.31 -5.08 0.34
N ALA A 177 8.15 -6.07 0.67
CA ALA A 177 9.12 -6.03 1.77
C ALA A 177 8.54 -5.76 3.18
N ASN A 178 7.37 -6.31 3.50
CA ASN A 178 6.75 -6.20 4.85
C ASN A 178 5.77 -7.33 5.17
N PHE A 179 5.82 -8.47 4.50
CA PHE A 179 4.93 -9.59 4.78
C PHE A 179 5.70 -10.70 5.51
N PHE A 180 5.31 -11.03 6.73
CA PHE A 180 5.99 -12.03 7.55
C PHE A 180 5.12 -12.47 8.73
N GLN A 181 5.54 -13.51 9.44
CA GLN A 181 4.89 -13.97 10.66
C GLN A 181 5.06 -12.93 11.78
N TRP A 182 4.03 -12.13 12.01
CA TRP A 182 4.02 -11.00 12.93
C TRP A 182 4.48 -11.32 14.36
N PRO A 183 3.96 -12.37 15.05
CA PRO A 183 4.41 -12.68 16.40
C PRO A 183 5.90 -13.02 16.47
N ARG A 184 6.44 -13.67 15.44
CA ARG A 184 7.87 -14.02 15.40
C ARG A 184 8.73 -12.80 15.22
N GLU A 185 8.36 -11.90 14.29
CA GLU A 185 9.05 -10.64 14.08
C GLU A 185 9.01 -9.73 15.32
N ALA A 186 7.89 -9.71 16.04
CA ALA A 186 7.72 -8.91 17.25
C ALA A 186 8.46 -9.47 18.47
N MET A 187 8.68 -10.80 18.57
CA MET A 187 9.06 -11.46 19.80
C MET A 187 10.43 -12.14 19.77
N THR A 188 11.00 -12.44 18.60
CA THR A 188 12.27 -13.18 18.54
C THR A 188 13.48 -12.29 18.86
N VAL A 189 14.47 -12.87 19.53
CA VAL A 189 15.78 -12.26 19.79
C VAL A 189 16.87 -12.72 18.83
N ASN A 190 16.54 -13.69 17.95
CA ASN A 190 17.53 -14.37 17.11
C ASN A 190 17.96 -13.56 15.88
N TYR A 191 17.21 -12.52 15.52
CA TYR A 191 17.51 -11.63 14.39
C TYR A 191 17.71 -10.19 14.86
N GLY A 192 18.66 -9.50 14.24
CA GLY A 192 19.04 -8.12 14.61
C GLY A 192 18.00 -7.07 14.29
N THR A 193 17.09 -7.37 13.35
CA THR A 193 16.09 -6.46 12.79
C THR A 193 14.71 -6.60 13.43
N THR A 194 14.54 -7.53 14.39
CA THR A 194 13.23 -7.71 15.07
C THR A 194 12.79 -6.47 15.82
N TYR A 195 11.50 -6.29 15.97
CA TYR A 195 10.93 -5.13 16.65
C TYR A 195 11.28 -5.02 18.12
N LEU A 196 11.67 -6.12 18.78
CA LEU A 196 12.26 -6.07 20.13
C LEU A 196 13.55 -5.26 20.20
N ARG A 197 14.30 -5.18 19.10
CA ARG A 197 15.60 -4.49 19.02
C ARG A 197 15.50 -3.11 18.37
N THR A 198 14.32 -2.75 17.85
CA THR A 198 14.09 -1.45 17.22
C THR A 198 13.38 -0.51 18.20
N SER A 199 13.64 0.79 18.09
CA SER A 199 12.93 1.82 18.85
C SER A 199 11.56 2.17 18.25
N SER A 200 11.12 1.44 17.22
CA SER A 200 9.90 1.72 16.47
C SER A 200 8.65 1.26 17.23
N ILE A 201 8.27 1.98 18.27
CA ILE A 201 7.06 1.69 19.07
C ILE A 201 5.78 1.70 18.22
N GLY A 202 5.76 2.47 17.13
CA GLY A 202 4.62 2.59 16.22
C GLY A 202 4.25 1.34 15.42
N VAL A 203 5.07 0.27 15.50
CA VAL A 203 4.76 -1.00 14.82
C VAL A 203 3.84 -1.91 15.64
N TYR A 204 3.74 -1.68 16.94
CA TYR A 204 2.86 -2.47 17.80
C TYR A 204 1.43 -1.94 17.72
N GLU A 205 0.50 -2.82 17.41
CA GLU A 205 -0.94 -2.54 17.40
C GLU A 205 -1.59 -3.34 18.52
N PHE A 206 -2.51 -2.70 19.22
CA PHE A 206 -3.21 -3.34 20.33
C PHE A 206 -3.82 -4.66 19.87
N ASN A 207 -3.52 -5.74 20.59
CA ASN A 207 -4.09 -7.08 20.40
C ASN A 207 -3.92 -7.71 19.00
N ALA A 208 -3.08 -7.16 18.12
CA ALA A 208 -2.88 -7.71 16.77
C ALA A 208 -2.18 -9.09 16.80
N GLY A 209 -1.09 -9.22 17.57
CA GLY A 209 -0.28 -10.42 17.58
C GLY A 209 -1.05 -11.72 17.88
N PRO A 210 -1.89 -11.79 18.93
CA PRO A 210 -2.63 -13.01 19.27
C PRO A 210 -3.91 -13.22 18.46
N THR A 211 -4.39 -12.24 17.68
CA THR A 211 -5.71 -12.28 17.03
C THR A 211 -5.66 -12.27 15.52
N LEU A 212 -5.04 -11.26 14.91
CA LEU A 212 -4.97 -11.06 13.47
C LEU A 212 -3.54 -10.75 13.06
N GLY A 213 -2.82 -11.75 12.56
CA GLY A 213 -1.53 -11.58 11.91
C GLY A 213 -1.66 -11.02 10.48
N HIS A 214 -0.54 -10.97 9.77
CA HIS A 214 -0.53 -10.42 8.40
C HIS A 214 -1.39 -11.26 7.44
N ALA A 215 -1.33 -12.59 7.53
CA ALA A 215 -2.17 -13.45 6.70
C ALA A 215 -3.65 -13.24 6.96
N GLU A 216 -4.06 -13.19 8.22
CA GLU A 216 -5.46 -13.00 8.60
C GLU A 216 -5.99 -11.65 8.14
N MET A 217 -5.18 -10.57 8.21
CA MET A 217 -5.57 -9.26 7.67
C MET A 217 -5.78 -9.31 6.15
N VAL A 218 -4.91 -10.02 5.42
CA VAL A 218 -5.04 -10.20 3.96
C VAL A 218 -6.28 -11.04 3.63
N MET A 219 -6.58 -12.08 4.38
CA MET A 219 -7.79 -12.89 4.19
C MET A 219 -9.07 -12.07 4.29
N LEU A 220 -9.06 -10.96 5.05
CA LEU A 220 -10.19 -10.03 5.12
C LEU A 220 -10.41 -9.21 3.85
N GLN A 221 -9.43 -9.19 2.93
CA GLN A 221 -9.55 -8.55 1.62
C GLN A 221 -10.08 -9.49 0.53
N ALA A 222 -10.09 -10.81 0.78
CA ALA A 222 -10.54 -11.79 -0.20
C ALA A 222 -11.97 -11.44 -0.72
N PRO A 223 -12.23 -11.60 -2.01
CA PRO A 223 -11.43 -12.26 -3.06
C PRO A 223 -10.55 -11.30 -3.90
N LYS A 224 -10.18 -10.11 -3.38
CA LYS A 224 -9.31 -9.15 -4.10
C LYS A 224 -7.94 -9.79 -4.38
N PRO A 225 -7.36 -9.58 -5.58
CA PRO A 225 -5.97 -10.01 -5.86
C PRO A 225 -4.98 -9.44 -4.85
N PHE A 226 -4.06 -10.28 -4.39
CA PHE A 226 -3.02 -9.89 -3.44
C PHE A 226 -1.68 -10.51 -3.78
N MET A 227 -0.64 -9.68 -3.86
CA MET A 227 0.71 -10.14 -4.12
C MET A 227 1.66 -9.75 -2.99
N VAL A 228 2.62 -10.62 -2.72
CA VAL A 228 3.78 -10.32 -1.88
C VAL A 228 5.04 -10.30 -2.75
N GLU A 229 5.79 -9.21 -2.69
CA GLU A 229 7.13 -9.10 -3.26
C GLU A 229 8.16 -9.07 -2.11
N SER A 230 9.19 -9.93 -2.14
CA SER A 230 10.18 -10.00 -1.06
C SER A 230 11.56 -10.41 -1.57
N GLY A 231 12.60 -9.74 -1.07
CA GLY A 231 13.99 -10.08 -1.36
C GLY A 231 14.51 -11.21 -0.48
N TYR A 232 15.31 -12.13 -1.06
CA TYR A 232 15.90 -13.23 -0.30
C TYR A 232 16.86 -12.80 0.81
N THR A 233 17.45 -11.60 0.69
CA THR A 233 18.37 -11.03 1.69
C THR A 233 17.75 -9.84 2.43
N ASP A 234 16.43 -9.70 2.39
CA ASP A 234 15.72 -8.67 3.14
C ASP A 234 15.85 -8.93 4.65
N GLY A 235 16.51 -8.01 5.34
CA GLY A 235 16.70 -8.12 6.79
C GLY A 235 15.45 -7.75 7.61
N VAL A 236 14.42 -7.18 7.00
CA VAL A 236 13.18 -6.80 7.66
C VAL A 236 12.12 -7.89 7.50
N ALA A 237 12.00 -8.45 6.29
CA ALA A 237 11.03 -9.50 5.98
C ALA A 237 11.77 -10.82 5.68
N VAL A 238 12.08 -11.58 6.72
CA VAL A 238 12.76 -12.88 6.59
C VAL A 238 11.95 -13.79 5.69
N HIS A 239 12.55 -14.26 4.60
CA HIS A 239 11.83 -14.93 3.51
C HIS A 239 11.15 -16.24 3.94
N GLU A 240 11.71 -17.00 4.87
CA GLU A 240 11.06 -18.21 5.41
C GLU A 240 9.78 -17.86 6.19
N TRP A 241 9.78 -16.74 6.89
CA TRP A 241 8.61 -16.28 7.62
C TRP A 241 7.54 -15.70 6.68
N THR A 242 8.00 -15.10 5.60
CA THR A 242 7.13 -14.63 4.50
C THR A 242 6.45 -15.81 3.82
N ALA A 243 7.21 -16.84 3.42
CA ALA A 243 6.68 -18.04 2.78
C ALA A 243 5.67 -18.78 3.67
N TYR A 244 5.99 -18.93 4.96
CA TYR A 244 5.09 -19.56 5.93
C TYR A 244 3.77 -18.81 6.07
N GLU A 245 3.83 -17.47 6.16
CA GLU A 245 2.66 -16.65 6.35
C GLU A 245 1.81 -16.60 5.06
N PHE A 246 2.48 -16.56 3.89
CA PHE A 246 1.79 -16.57 2.60
C PHE A 246 1.04 -17.87 2.33
N ALA A 247 1.60 -19.02 2.75
CA ALA A 247 0.94 -20.32 2.60
C ALA A 247 -0.46 -20.37 3.25
N LYS A 248 -0.70 -19.58 4.31
CA LYS A 248 -2.02 -19.48 4.92
C LYS A 248 -3.00 -18.70 4.01
N VAL A 249 -2.52 -17.62 3.39
CA VAL A 249 -3.32 -16.82 2.42
C VAL A 249 -3.68 -17.69 1.22
N GLN A 250 -2.69 -18.35 0.61
CA GLN A 250 -2.90 -19.25 -0.53
C GLN A 250 -3.98 -20.29 -0.23
N ARG A 251 -3.88 -20.95 0.92
CA ARG A 251 -4.87 -21.96 1.33
C ARG A 251 -6.30 -21.42 1.37
N VAL A 252 -6.50 -20.20 1.89
CA VAL A 252 -7.85 -19.62 1.98
C VAL A 252 -8.37 -19.25 0.59
N TYR A 253 -7.54 -18.66 -0.27
CA TYR A 253 -7.93 -18.33 -1.62
C TYR A 253 -8.22 -19.59 -2.47
N ASP A 254 -7.46 -20.67 -2.27
CA ASP A 254 -7.74 -21.97 -2.91
C ASP A 254 -9.10 -22.53 -2.46
N ILE A 255 -9.40 -22.47 -1.16
CA ILE A 255 -10.72 -22.91 -0.63
C ILE A 255 -11.86 -22.08 -1.21
N LEU A 256 -11.63 -20.80 -1.46
CA LEU A 256 -12.61 -19.90 -2.09
C LEU A 256 -12.70 -20.10 -3.61
N GLY A 257 -11.85 -20.92 -4.22
CA GLY A 257 -11.80 -21.16 -5.67
C GLY A 257 -11.20 -20.00 -6.47
N VAL A 258 -10.39 -19.17 -5.85
CA VAL A 258 -9.72 -17.99 -6.44
C VAL A 258 -8.23 -17.94 -6.12
N GLY A 259 -7.60 -19.11 -6.04
CA GLY A 259 -6.18 -19.27 -5.68
C GLY A 259 -5.21 -18.62 -6.67
N ASP A 260 -5.64 -18.41 -7.91
CA ASP A 260 -4.93 -17.68 -8.96
C ASP A 260 -4.84 -16.17 -8.71
N ARG A 261 -5.59 -15.64 -7.74
CA ARG A 261 -5.57 -14.22 -7.37
C ARG A 261 -4.51 -13.84 -6.34
N VAL A 262 -3.70 -14.79 -5.89
CA VAL A 262 -2.62 -14.50 -4.96
C VAL A 262 -1.27 -15.00 -5.47
N GLU A 263 -0.23 -14.19 -5.30
CA GLU A 263 1.11 -14.48 -5.79
C GLU A 263 2.17 -14.13 -4.75
N LEU A 264 3.22 -14.97 -4.67
CA LEU A 264 4.42 -14.71 -3.89
C LEU A 264 5.63 -14.62 -4.83
N GLY A 265 6.12 -13.40 -5.05
CA GLY A 265 7.31 -13.11 -5.84
C GLY A 265 8.54 -12.92 -4.97
N PHE A 266 9.47 -13.87 -4.99
CA PHE A 266 10.81 -13.68 -4.41
C PHE A 266 11.79 -13.20 -5.48
N HIS A 267 12.69 -12.28 -5.09
CA HIS A 267 13.77 -11.81 -5.95
C HIS A 267 15.14 -11.87 -5.26
N ILE A 268 16.20 -11.88 -6.05
CA ILE A 268 17.57 -11.74 -5.55
C ILE A 268 17.79 -10.27 -5.22
N GLY A 269 17.85 -9.95 -3.94
CA GLY A 269 17.97 -8.58 -3.45
C GLY A 269 17.61 -8.46 -1.97
N GLY A 270 17.70 -7.24 -1.46
CA GLY A 270 17.43 -6.90 -0.07
C GLY A 270 16.07 -6.20 0.12
N HIS A 271 16.07 -5.20 1.00
CA HIS A 271 14.89 -4.40 1.33
C HIS A 271 14.64 -3.30 0.27
N GLU A 272 14.20 -3.72 -0.91
CA GLU A 272 14.05 -2.84 -2.08
C GLU A 272 12.84 -3.21 -2.93
N VAL A 273 12.43 -2.30 -3.81
CA VAL A 273 11.45 -2.53 -4.87
C VAL A 273 12.15 -3.24 -6.02
N HIS A 274 11.72 -4.42 -6.40
CA HIS A 274 12.22 -5.10 -7.58
C HIS A 274 11.40 -4.74 -8.83
N ALA A 275 10.09 -4.69 -8.68
CA ALA A 275 9.09 -4.29 -9.68
C ALA A 275 8.86 -5.28 -10.83
N ASP A 276 9.86 -6.03 -11.31
CA ASP A 276 9.72 -6.87 -12.49
C ASP A 276 8.69 -8.01 -12.31
N THR A 277 8.53 -8.52 -11.08
CA THR A 277 7.46 -9.48 -10.74
C THR A 277 6.10 -8.78 -10.58
N VAL A 278 6.11 -7.51 -10.23
CA VAL A 278 4.92 -6.71 -9.91
C VAL A 278 4.17 -6.27 -11.16
N PHE A 279 4.89 -5.91 -12.23
CA PHE A 279 4.25 -5.38 -13.43
C PHE A 279 3.29 -6.38 -14.11
N PRO A 280 3.65 -7.67 -14.33
CA PRO A 280 2.71 -8.63 -14.87
C PRO A 280 1.43 -8.74 -14.03
N PHE A 281 1.54 -8.80 -12.71
CA PHE A 281 0.41 -8.87 -11.80
C PHE A 281 -0.52 -7.63 -11.91
N LEU A 282 0.06 -6.42 -12.01
CA LEU A 282 -0.72 -5.20 -12.21
C LEU A 282 -1.44 -5.19 -13.56
N HIS A 283 -0.73 -5.55 -14.65
CA HIS A 283 -1.32 -5.59 -16.00
C HIS A 283 -2.48 -6.59 -16.08
N GLU A 284 -2.32 -7.78 -15.51
CA GLU A 284 -3.34 -8.82 -15.47
C GLU A 284 -4.57 -8.38 -14.67
N HIS A 285 -4.38 -8.02 -13.41
CA HIS A 285 -5.50 -7.80 -12.50
C HIS A 285 -6.15 -6.40 -12.61
N LEU A 286 -5.50 -5.44 -13.28
CA LEU A 286 -6.12 -4.17 -13.67
C LEU A 286 -6.57 -4.17 -15.13
N ASN A 287 -6.48 -5.31 -15.82
CA ASN A 287 -6.85 -5.46 -17.23
C ASN A 287 -6.29 -4.34 -18.12
N TRP A 288 -4.95 -4.18 -18.08
CA TRP A 288 -4.23 -3.17 -18.83
C TRP A 288 -3.15 -3.83 -19.71
N PRO A 289 -3.05 -3.47 -21.00
CA PRO A 289 -2.11 -4.12 -21.91
C PRO A 289 -0.65 -3.88 -21.49
N VAL A 290 0.17 -4.92 -21.64
CA VAL A 290 1.62 -4.82 -21.45
C VAL A 290 2.21 -4.02 -22.64
N PRO A 291 3.09 -3.04 -22.39
CA PRO A 291 3.77 -2.31 -23.48
C PRO A 291 4.54 -3.24 -24.42
N ALA A 292 4.53 -2.94 -25.72
CA ALA A 292 5.21 -3.76 -26.74
C ALA A 292 6.76 -3.83 -26.58
N THR A 293 7.32 -3.03 -25.70
CA THR A 293 8.77 -2.90 -25.47
C THR A 293 9.25 -3.52 -24.16
N ASP A 294 8.40 -4.23 -23.45
CA ASP A 294 8.78 -4.95 -22.23
C ASP A 294 9.34 -6.34 -22.49
#